data_93696a56d54ae00b86ced5e467051f5d
#
_entry.id   93696a56d54ae00b86ced5e467051f5d
#
_cell.length_a   1.000
_cell.length_b   1.000
_cell.length_c   1.000
_cell.angle_alpha   90.00
_cell.angle_beta   90.00
_cell.angle_gamma   90.00
#
_symmetry.space_group_name_H-M   'P 1'
#
loop_
_entity.id
_entity.type
_entity.pdbx_description
1 polymer ?
#
loop_
_entity_poly.entity_id
_entity_poly.type
_entity_poly.pdbx_seq_one_letter_code
_entity_poly.pdbx_strand_id
1 'polypeptide(L)'
;MSDQTYTKRILNCPDQHLQAWADRVRESFTNHPTIILWGIWQGVFGLAAHQLIIVSAHPELEDNWQPPRDCEVERQWIVKATVRPLSSTPLTRPGVYVFRDFWLPYEHLDEAVSLSSAAWQTFEGAETYSAE
;
A
#
# COMPACT_ATOMS: atom_id res chain seq x y z
N MET A 1 3.08 0.18 17.64
CA MET A 1 3.10 0.93 16.37
C MET A 1 4.31 0.49 15.57
N SER A 2 4.13 0.21 14.31
CA SER A 2 5.22 -0.20 13.45
C SER A 2 6.09 1.00 13.04
N ASP A 3 7.41 0.85 13.06
CA ASP A 3 8.35 1.85 12.55
C ASP A 3 8.47 1.81 11.02
N GLN A 4 7.73 0.91 10.37
CA GLN A 4 7.74 0.80 8.92
C GLN A 4 7.11 2.00 8.25
N THR A 5 7.75 2.42 7.18
CA THR A 5 7.22 3.41 6.24
C THR A 5 6.72 2.67 5.01
N TYR A 6 5.69 3.18 4.40
CA TYR A 6 5.12 2.59 3.19
C TYR A 6 5.18 3.61 2.05
N THR A 7 5.43 3.12 0.86
CA THR A 7 5.28 3.90 -0.36
C THR A 7 4.15 3.32 -1.18
N LYS A 8 3.16 4.14 -1.47
CA LYS A 8 2.03 3.78 -2.34
C LYS A 8 2.26 4.41 -3.70
N ARG A 9 2.17 3.61 -4.75
CA ARG A 9 2.38 4.05 -6.13
C ARG A 9 1.20 3.67 -7.00
N ILE A 10 0.87 4.55 -7.94
CA ILE A 10 0.04 4.20 -9.10
C ILE A 10 1.00 3.98 -10.26
N LEU A 11 1.01 2.77 -10.79
CA LEU A 11 1.88 2.37 -11.89
C LEU A 11 1.06 2.30 -13.19
N ASN A 12 1.51 3.02 -14.21
CA ASN A 12 0.98 2.90 -15.56
C ASN A 12 1.70 1.78 -16.30
N CYS A 13 0.95 0.78 -16.72
CA CYS A 13 1.46 -0.30 -17.56
C CYS A 13 1.21 -0.01 -19.03
N PRO A 14 2.02 -0.56 -19.96
CA PRO A 14 1.87 -0.27 -21.40
C PRO A 14 0.58 -0.82 -22.00
N ASP A 15 -0.02 -1.82 -21.37
CA ASP A 15 -1.25 -2.46 -21.82
C ASP A 15 -2.09 -2.97 -20.64
N GLN A 16 -3.17 -3.65 -20.92
CA GLN A 16 -4.13 -4.13 -19.93
C GLN A 16 -3.85 -5.57 -19.46
N HIS A 17 -2.71 -6.16 -19.80
CA HIS A 17 -2.29 -7.49 -19.33
C HIS A 17 -1.75 -7.39 -17.89
N LEU A 18 -2.59 -6.94 -16.97
CA LEU A 18 -2.16 -6.54 -15.63
C LEU A 18 -1.60 -7.70 -14.82
N GLN A 19 -2.06 -8.93 -15.04
CA GLN A 19 -1.50 -10.08 -14.32
C GLN A 19 -0.01 -10.29 -14.69
N ALA A 20 0.34 -10.16 -15.95
CA ALA A 20 1.73 -10.27 -16.39
C ALA A 20 2.60 -9.13 -15.82
N TRP A 21 2.08 -7.92 -15.79
CA TRP A 21 2.79 -6.78 -15.22
C TRP A 21 2.92 -6.90 -13.70
N ALA A 22 1.88 -7.40 -13.02
CA ALA A 22 1.95 -7.68 -11.59
C ALA A 22 3.03 -8.70 -11.27
N ASP A 23 3.17 -9.75 -12.08
CA ASP A 23 4.23 -10.76 -11.90
C ASP A 23 5.63 -10.15 -12.06
N ARG A 24 5.82 -9.26 -13.01
CA ARG A 24 7.08 -8.53 -13.17
C ARG A 24 7.38 -7.60 -11.99
N VAL A 25 6.36 -6.94 -11.47
CA VAL A 25 6.51 -6.11 -10.27
C VAL A 25 6.94 -6.97 -9.09
N ARG A 26 6.30 -8.10 -8.85
CA ARG A 26 6.69 -9.02 -7.77
C ARG A 26 8.12 -9.48 -7.92
N GLU A 27 8.53 -9.85 -9.13
CA GLU A 27 9.90 -10.25 -9.41
C GLU A 27 10.91 -9.14 -9.08
N SER A 28 10.56 -7.89 -9.37
CA SER A 28 11.44 -6.75 -9.08
C SER A 28 11.72 -6.54 -7.60
N PHE A 29 10.87 -7.05 -6.71
CA PHE A 29 11.06 -6.99 -5.27
C PHE A 29 11.74 -8.23 -4.66
N THR A 30 11.77 -9.35 -5.36
CA THR A 30 12.19 -10.64 -4.82
C THR A 30 13.59 -10.62 -4.21
N ASN A 31 14.53 -9.91 -4.82
CA ASN A 31 15.91 -9.84 -4.36
C ASN A 31 16.28 -8.47 -3.80
N HIS A 32 15.30 -7.62 -3.53
CA HIS A 32 15.60 -6.31 -2.97
C HIS A 32 16.04 -6.45 -1.51
N PRO A 33 17.15 -5.82 -1.09
CA PRO A 33 17.72 -6.05 0.24
C PRO A 33 16.87 -5.50 1.38
N THR A 34 16.13 -4.41 1.18
CA THR A 34 15.44 -3.70 2.28
C THR A 34 13.99 -3.35 2.01
N ILE A 35 13.55 -3.38 0.76
CA ILE A 35 12.19 -2.99 0.38
C ILE A 35 11.37 -4.26 0.13
N ILE A 36 10.21 -4.35 0.78
CA ILE A 36 9.30 -5.49 0.69
C ILE A 36 8.04 -5.05 -0.04
N LEU A 37 7.60 -5.83 -1.01
CA LEU A 37 6.28 -5.62 -1.61
C LEU A 37 5.22 -6.06 -0.59
N TRP A 38 4.47 -5.09 -0.06
CA TRP A 38 3.40 -5.38 0.87
C TRP A 38 2.13 -5.85 0.17
N GLY A 39 1.81 -5.24 -0.97
CA GLY A 39 0.65 -5.65 -1.76
C GLY A 39 0.63 -4.99 -3.13
N ILE A 40 -0.17 -5.59 -4.02
CA ILE A 40 -0.39 -5.12 -5.38
C ILE A 40 -1.85 -5.36 -5.75
N TRP A 41 -2.49 -4.38 -6.37
CA TRP A 41 -3.92 -4.43 -6.67
C TRP A 41 -4.24 -3.84 -8.03
N GLN A 42 -5.29 -4.39 -8.64
CA GLN A 42 -6.02 -3.76 -9.73
C GLN A 42 -7.12 -2.88 -9.14
N GLY A 43 -7.52 -1.84 -9.86
CA GLY A 43 -8.60 -0.98 -9.42
C GLY A 43 -9.98 -1.54 -9.76
N VAL A 44 -10.90 -1.44 -8.81
CA VAL A 44 -12.34 -1.61 -9.09
C VAL A 44 -12.95 -0.25 -9.41
N PHE A 45 -12.58 0.76 -8.62
CA PHE A 45 -12.97 2.15 -8.83
C PHE A 45 -11.76 3.07 -8.69
N GLY A 46 -11.73 4.13 -9.46
CA GLY A 46 -10.71 5.18 -9.35
C GLY A 46 -9.40 4.94 -10.07
N LEU A 47 -9.24 3.80 -10.74
CA LEU A 47 -8.07 3.50 -11.56
C LEU A 47 -8.46 3.18 -12.98
N ALA A 48 -7.60 3.53 -13.92
CA ALA A 48 -7.75 3.11 -15.32
C ALA A 48 -7.39 1.62 -15.49
N ALA A 49 -7.84 1.02 -16.58
CA ALA A 49 -7.66 -0.41 -16.84
C ALA A 49 -6.20 -0.85 -17.01
N HIS A 50 -5.28 0.07 -17.24
CA HIS A 50 -3.86 -0.19 -17.40
C HIS A 50 -3.04 0.17 -16.15
N GLN A 51 -3.70 0.44 -15.03
CA GLN A 51 -3.04 0.88 -13.80
C GLN A 51 -3.06 -0.18 -12.71
N LEU A 52 -1.97 -0.22 -11.96
CA LEU A 52 -1.85 -1.01 -10.73
C LEU A 52 -1.56 -0.09 -9.55
N ILE A 53 -2.07 -0.44 -8.39
CA ILE A 53 -1.61 0.14 -7.12
C ILE A 53 -0.58 -0.81 -6.53
N ILE A 54 0.56 -0.26 -6.15
CA ILE A 54 1.66 -0.99 -5.51
C ILE A 54 1.96 -0.32 -4.18
N VAL A 55 2.02 -1.12 -3.12
CA VAL A 55 2.44 -0.64 -1.80
C VAL A 55 3.65 -1.44 -1.37
N SER A 56 4.74 -0.75 -1.13
CA SER A 56 5.97 -1.32 -0.59
C SER A 56 6.21 -0.85 0.85
N ALA A 57 6.86 -1.68 1.64
CA ALA A 57 7.24 -1.37 3.01
C ALA A 57 8.77 -1.29 3.13
N HIS A 58 9.25 -0.30 3.87
CA HIS A 58 10.68 -0.08 4.04
C HIS A 58 10.97 0.62 5.37
N PRO A 59 12.17 0.42 5.97
CA PRO A 59 12.48 1.03 7.27
C PRO A 59 12.82 2.51 7.18
N GLU A 60 13.23 3.01 6.01
CA GLU A 60 13.67 4.39 5.80
C GLU A 60 12.58 5.22 5.13
N LEU A 61 12.76 6.54 5.11
CA LEU A 61 11.82 7.44 4.44
C LEU A 61 11.87 7.36 2.92
N GLU A 62 12.98 6.88 2.37
CA GLU A 62 13.14 6.79 0.93
C GLU A 62 13.12 5.34 0.46
N ASP A 63 12.49 5.15 -0.67
CA ASP A 63 12.36 3.89 -1.36
C ASP A 63 12.94 4.08 -2.77
N ASN A 64 14.02 3.39 -3.05
CA ASN A 64 14.74 3.49 -4.33
C ASN A 64 14.35 2.40 -5.34
N TRP A 65 13.22 1.74 -5.13
CA TRP A 65 12.71 0.77 -6.09
C TRP A 65 12.45 1.43 -7.45
N GLN A 66 12.81 0.71 -8.51
CA GLN A 66 12.57 1.15 -9.88
C GLN A 66 11.52 0.27 -10.54
N PRO A 67 10.57 0.86 -11.30
CA PRO A 67 9.54 0.09 -11.97
C PRO A 67 10.14 -0.80 -13.07
N PRO A 68 9.42 -1.87 -13.47
CA PRO A 68 9.80 -2.62 -14.65
C PRO A 68 9.89 -1.73 -15.88
N ARG A 69 10.72 -2.14 -16.84
CA ARG A 69 10.84 -1.45 -18.11
C ARG A 69 9.48 -1.30 -18.79
N ASP A 70 9.24 -0.18 -19.41
CA ASP A 70 8.01 0.22 -20.10
C ASP A 70 6.84 0.59 -19.17
N CYS A 71 7.01 0.47 -17.86
CA CYS A 71 6.06 0.97 -16.87
C CYS A 71 6.50 2.34 -16.35
N GLU A 72 5.54 3.17 -15.98
CA GLU A 72 5.78 4.50 -15.45
C GLU A 72 5.02 4.72 -14.15
N VAL A 73 5.68 5.27 -13.15
CA VAL A 73 5.03 5.69 -11.91
C VAL A 73 4.32 7.02 -12.16
N GLU A 74 2.99 7.00 -12.15
CA GLU A 74 2.19 8.20 -12.34
C GLU A 74 2.16 9.06 -11.08
N ARG A 75 1.94 8.43 -9.92
CA ARG A 75 1.89 9.10 -8.62
C ARG A 75 2.54 8.24 -7.55
N GLN A 76 3.11 8.91 -6.58
CA GLN A 76 3.79 8.25 -5.48
C GLN A 76 3.58 9.04 -4.18
N TRP A 77 3.27 8.33 -3.10
CA TRP A 77 3.15 8.91 -1.76
C TRP A 77 3.91 8.08 -0.75
N ILE A 78 4.52 8.76 0.21
CA ILE A 78 5.04 8.11 1.41
C ILE A 78 3.95 8.22 2.47
N VAL A 79 3.58 7.08 3.06
CA VAL A 79 2.50 7.01 4.02
C VAL A 79 2.92 6.24 5.27
N LYS A 80 2.29 6.54 6.37
CA LYS A 80 2.44 5.82 7.62
C LYS A 80 1.13 5.12 7.96
N ALA A 81 1.24 3.92 8.51
CA ALA A 81 0.07 3.23 9.05
C ALA A 81 -0.48 3.97 10.25
N THR A 82 -1.79 4.09 10.34
CA THR A 82 -2.44 4.63 11.53
C THR A 82 -2.67 3.52 12.56
N VAL A 83 -3.63 2.63 12.31
CA VAL A 83 -3.90 1.47 13.16
C VAL A 83 -3.56 0.18 12.43
N ARG A 84 -3.85 0.15 11.14
CA ARG A 84 -3.56 -0.96 10.23
C ARG A 84 -2.66 -0.48 9.10
N PRO A 85 -1.78 -1.34 8.58
CA PRO A 85 -1.53 -2.70 9.03
C PRO A 85 -0.73 -2.74 10.36
N LEU A 86 -0.91 -3.83 11.11
CA LEU A 86 -0.14 -4.06 12.33
C LEU A 86 1.31 -4.48 12.04
N SER A 87 1.54 -5.06 10.87
CA SER A 87 2.86 -5.49 10.45
C SER A 87 3.04 -5.30 8.94
N SER A 88 4.28 -5.34 8.49
CA SER A 88 4.63 -5.25 7.06
C SER A 88 4.65 -6.61 6.37
N THR A 89 4.09 -7.65 6.97
CA THR A 89 3.96 -8.95 6.33
C THR A 89 3.15 -8.83 5.04
N PRO A 90 3.68 -9.32 3.90
CA PRO A 90 2.96 -9.21 2.64
C PRO A 90 1.56 -9.79 2.68
N LEU A 91 0.62 -9.08 2.08
CA LEU A 91 -0.77 -9.52 2.00
C LEU A 91 -0.91 -10.63 0.94
N THR A 92 -1.49 -11.74 1.32
CA THR A 92 -1.70 -12.89 0.44
C THR A 92 -3.18 -13.28 0.29
N ARG A 93 -4.04 -12.69 1.11
CA ARG A 93 -5.47 -12.99 1.09
C ARG A 93 -6.15 -12.26 -0.06
N PRO A 94 -6.84 -13.01 -0.97
CA PRO A 94 -7.60 -12.37 -2.03
C PRO A 94 -8.84 -11.67 -1.49
N GLY A 95 -9.32 -10.67 -2.21
CA GLY A 95 -10.52 -9.94 -1.83
C GLY A 95 -10.51 -8.52 -2.38
N VAL A 96 -11.49 -7.77 -1.94
CA VAL A 96 -11.61 -6.34 -2.27
C VAL A 96 -11.04 -5.54 -1.10
N TYR A 97 -10.13 -4.63 -1.41
CA TYR A 97 -9.47 -3.78 -0.43
C TYR A 97 -9.88 -2.33 -0.66
N VAL A 98 -10.04 -1.60 0.42
CA VAL A 98 -10.32 -0.17 0.39
C VAL A 98 -9.17 0.56 1.06
N PHE A 99 -8.57 1.51 0.34
CA PHE A 99 -7.56 2.39 0.89
C PHE A 99 -8.21 3.66 1.40
N ARG A 100 -7.86 4.05 2.62
CA ARG A 100 -8.25 5.33 3.19
C ARG A 100 -7.00 6.10 3.57
N ASP A 101 -6.76 7.18 2.86
CA ASP A 101 -5.60 8.05 3.08
C ASP A 101 -6.06 9.38 3.65
N PHE A 102 -5.36 9.85 4.67
CA PHE A 102 -5.61 11.14 5.28
C PHE A 102 -4.40 12.04 5.10
N TRP A 103 -4.62 13.24 4.65
CA TRP A 103 -3.59 14.26 4.47
C TRP A 103 -3.62 15.22 5.63
N LEU A 104 -2.53 15.29 6.39
CA LEU A 104 -2.42 16.16 7.55
C LEU A 104 -0.96 16.58 7.76
N PRO A 105 -0.71 17.67 8.48
CA PRO A 105 0.65 18.04 8.88
C PRO A 105 1.29 16.93 9.70
N TYR A 106 2.57 16.69 9.50
CA TYR A 106 3.32 15.64 10.18
C TYR A 106 3.23 15.75 11.72
N GLU A 107 3.18 16.97 12.22
CA GLU A 107 3.05 17.26 13.67
C GLU A 107 1.76 16.72 14.29
N HIS A 108 0.73 16.45 13.48
CA HIS A 108 -0.55 15.90 13.93
C HIS A 108 -0.67 14.38 13.73
N LEU A 109 0.43 13.72 13.33
CA LEU A 109 0.39 12.29 13.03
C LEU A 109 -0.02 11.45 14.25
N ASP A 110 0.56 11.72 15.42
CA ASP A 110 0.26 10.96 16.64
C ASP A 110 -1.19 11.13 17.07
N GLU A 111 -1.73 12.33 16.94
CA GLU A 111 -3.14 12.61 17.21
C GLU A 111 -4.06 11.83 16.25
N ALA A 112 -3.72 11.82 14.96
CA ALA A 112 -4.46 11.07 13.96
C ALA A 112 -4.46 9.57 14.24
N VAL A 113 -3.33 9.00 14.65
CA VAL A 113 -3.22 7.59 15.04
C VAL A 113 -4.11 7.29 16.24
N SER A 114 -4.09 8.16 17.27
CA SER A 114 -4.92 7.98 18.46
C SER A 114 -6.42 8.03 18.16
N LEU A 115 -6.85 8.96 17.34
CA LEU A 115 -8.25 9.07 16.90
C LEU A 115 -8.67 7.88 16.06
N SER A 116 -7.82 7.41 15.18
CA SER A 116 -8.07 6.21 14.37
C SER A 116 -8.18 4.96 15.24
N SER A 117 -7.31 4.81 16.24
CA SER A 117 -7.38 3.69 17.19
C SER A 117 -8.72 3.63 17.91
N ALA A 118 -9.21 4.77 18.41
CA ALA A 118 -10.50 4.85 19.11
C ALA A 118 -11.65 4.45 18.16
N ALA A 119 -11.61 4.92 16.90
CA ALA A 119 -12.63 4.58 15.93
C ALA A 119 -12.61 3.08 15.57
N TRP A 120 -11.43 2.49 15.39
CA TRP A 120 -11.28 1.07 15.06
C TRP A 120 -11.80 0.15 16.15
N GLN A 121 -11.68 0.51 17.42
CA GLN A 121 -12.23 -0.28 18.52
C GLN A 121 -13.75 -0.47 18.36
N THR A 122 -14.44 0.56 17.91
CA THR A 122 -15.88 0.47 17.64
C THR A 122 -16.18 -0.44 16.46
N PHE A 123 -15.43 -0.32 15.36
CA PHE A 123 -15.63 -1.15 14.17
C PHE A 123 -15.29 -2.62 14.41
N GLU A 124 -14.19 -2.89 15.08
CA GLU A 124 -13.73 -4.27 15.37
C GLU A 124 -14.66 -5.00 16.36
N GLY A 125 -15.44 -4.26 17.15
CA GLY A 125 -16.46 -4.84 18.01
C GLY A 125 -17.72 -5.30 17.27
N ALA A 126 -17.88 -4.99 15.98
CA ALA A 126 -19.02 -5.42 15.19
C ALA A 126 -18.83 -6.86 14.69
N GLU A 127 -19.88 -7.69 14.85
CA GLU A 127 -19.80 -9.14 14.53
C GLU A 127 -19.49 -9.44 13.06
N THR A 128 -19.82 -8.54 12.15
CA THR A 128 -19.70 -8.76 10.71
C THR A 128 -18.47 -8.08 10.08
N TYR A 129 -17.60 -7.51 10.91
CA TYR A 129 -16.46 -6.74 10.42
C TYR A 129 -15.15 -7.44 10.72
N SER A 130 -14.27 -7.51 9.71
CA SER A 130 -12.87 -7.92 9.89
C SER A 130 -11.94 -6.91 9.24
N ALA A 131 -10.82 -6.60 9.91
CA ALA A 131 -9.80 -5.67 9.43
C ALA A 131 -8.44 -6.35 9.35
N GLU A 132 -7.64 -5.96 8.36
CA GLU A 132 -6.26 -6.40 8.17
C GLU A 132 -5.31 -5.21 8.10
#